data_04c326c29a451863efff82fed23b65bd
#
_entry.id   04c326c29a451863efff82fed23b65bd
#
_cell.length_a   1.000
_cell.length_b   1.000
_cell.length_c   1.000
_cell.angle_alpha   90.00
_cell.angle_beta   90.00
_cell.angle_gamma   90.00
#
_symmetry.space_group_name_H-M   'P 1'
#
loop_
_entity.id
_entity.type
_entity.pdbx_description
1 polymer ?
#
loop_
_entity_poly.entity_id
_entity_poly.type
_entity_poly.pdbx_seq_one_letter_code
_entity_poly.pdbx_strand_id
1 'polypeptide(L)'
;MSDATFDLTGPLPRRTTLLEASAGTGKTYAIAALAARYLAEDCIPVSRLLLITFGRHATGELRSRVFERLQTTVGALDAVLAGGALPDPDDAVAAHLASADAQLHRDRLADAVARFNELTIL
;
A
#
# COMPACT_ATOMS: atom_id res chain seq x y z
N MET A 1 1.89 15.26 16.16
CA MET A 1 1.57 14.75 16.14
C MET A 1 1.58 14.01 16.00
N SER A 2 1.65 13.87 16.31
CA SER A 2 1.77 13.03 16.29
C SER A 2 1.39 12.24 15.45
N ASP A 3 1.49 12.28 14.85
CA ASP A 3 1.57 11.63 13.94
C ASP A 3 2.04 10.34 14.09
N ALA A 4 2.64 10.04 14.98
CA ALA A 4 3.01 8.74 15.40
C ALA A 4 1.80 7.87 15.59
N THR A 5 0.66 8.47 15.65
CA THR A 5 -0.59 7.76 15.84
C THR A 5 -1.19 7.27 14.54
N PHE A 6 -0.43 7.24 13.48
CA PHE A 6 -0.92 6.76 12.21
C PHE A 6 -1.31 5.29 12.33
N ASP A 7 -2.59 5.01 12.21
CA ASP A 7 -3.12 3.67 12.32
C ASP A 7 -3.19 3.02 10.94
N LEU A 8 -2.39 1.99 10.73
CA LEU A 8 -2.32 1.32 9.41
C LEU A 8 -3.62 0.59 9.05
N THR A 9 -4.49 0.37 10.01
CA THR A 9 -5.76 -0.32 9.75
C THR A 9 -6.97 0.55 10.07
N GLY A 10 -6.75 1.81 10.43
CA GLY A 10 -7.83 2.74 10.72
C GLY A 10 -8.44 3.35 9.47
N PRO A 11 -9.41 4.24 9.64
CA PRO A 11 -10.02 4.91 8.48
C PRO A 11 -9.02 5.71 7.68
N LEU A 12 -9.14 5.67 6.36
CA LEU A 12 -8.29 6.45 5.48
C LEU A 12 -8.84 7.86 5.32
N PRO A 13 -7.98 8.89 5.37
CA PRO A 13 -8.41 10.24 5.01
C PRO A 13 -8.89 10.27 3.56
N ARG A 14 -10.01 10.94 3.32
CA ARG A 14 -10.66 10.94 2.02
C ARG A 14 -10.43 12.22 1.22
N ARG A 15 -9.63 13.13 1.73
CA ARG A 15 -9.26 14.34 0.99
C ARG A 15 -7.95 14.08 0.27
N THR A 16 -7.51 15.08 -0.49
CA THR A 16 -6.17 15.03 -1.06
C THR A 16 -5.19 14.70 0.05
N THR A 17 -4.54 13.56 -0.06
CA THR A 17 -3.64 13.10 0.98
C THR A 17 -2.23 13.06 0.43
N LEU A 18 -1.33 13.70 1.15
CA LEU A 18 0.07 13.73 0.82
C LEU A 18 0.79 12.75 1.72
N LEU A 19 1.39 11.74 1.12
CA LEU A 19 2.18 10.77 1.87
C LEU A 19 3.66 11.14 1.73
N GLU A 20 4.32 11.34 2.85
CA GLU A 20 5.72 11.73 2.89
C GLU A 20 6.59 10.62 3.45
N ALA A 21 7.71 10.38 2.80
CA ALA A 21 8.73 9.48 3.30
C ALA A 21 10.01 10.24 3.52
N SER A 22 10.55 10.15 4.72
CA SER A 22 11.88 10.64 5.00
C SER A 22 12.83 9.44 5.15
N ALA A 23 14.11 9.72 5.30
CA ALA A 23 15.09 8.66 5.48
C ALA A 23 14.83 7.94 6.79
N GLY A 24 14.17 6.81 6.72
CA GLY A 24 13.86 6.03 7.90
C GLY A 24 13.02 4.85 7.49
N THR A 25 13.42 3.67 7.89
CA THR A 25 12.82 2.44 7.43
C THR A 25 11.37 2.28 7.83
N GLY A 26 11.01 2.72 9.06
CA GLY A 26 9.65 2.59 9.53
C GLY A 26 8.65 3.41 8.73
N LYS A 27 9.06 4.58 8.29
CA LYS A 27 8.20 5.46 7.50
C LYS A 27 7.99 4.91 6.09
N THR A 28 9.02 4.34 5.49
CA THR A 28 8.90 3.73 4.17
C THR A 28 7.91 2.57 4.20
N TYR A 29 7.99 1.75 5.24
CA TYR A 29 7.05 0.65 5.41
C TYR A 29 5.62 1.16 5.52
N ALA A 30 5.41 2.17 6.36
CA ALA A 30 4.07 2.73 6.58
C ALA A 30 3.50 3.34 5.31
N ILE A 31 4.32 4.05 4.54
CA ILE A 31 3.86 4.67 3.30
C ILE A 31 3.48 3.62 2.27
N ALA A 32 4.29 2.56 2.13
CA ALA A 32 3.97 1.48 1.22
C ALA A 32 2.66 0.80 1.61
N ALA A 33 2.45 0.56 2.91
CA ALA A 33 1.23 -0.05 3.41
C ALA A 33 0.01 0.83 3.14
N LEU A 34 0.14 2.14 3.35
CA LEU A 34 -0.96 3.07 3.08
C LEU A 34 -1.26 3.18 1.60
N ALA A 35 -0.24 3.18 0.76
CA ALA A 35 -0.45 3.18 -0.68
C ALA A 35 -1.28 1.97 -1.10
N ALA A 36 -0.97 0.79 -0.57
CA ALA A 36 -1.73 -0.41 -0.86
C ALA A 36 -3.19 -0.25 -0.44
N ARG A 37 -3.43 0.33 0.74
CA ARG A 37 -4.79 0.53 1.22
C ARG A 37 -5.58 1.53 0.37
N TYR A 38 -4.97 2.65 -0.03
CA TYR A 38 -5.66 3.61 -0.89
C TYR A 38 -6.04 2.98 -2.22
N LEU A 39 -5.14 2.22 -2.80
CA LEU A 39 -5.42 1.58 -4.09
C LEU A 39 -6.50 0.51 -3.97
N ALA A 40 -6.50 -0.24 -2.86
CA ALA A 40 -7.46 -1.32 -2.66
C ALA A 40 -8.84 -0.82 -2.21
N GLU A 41 -8.87 0.09 -1.23
CA GLU A 41 -10.11 0.47 -0.57
C GLU A 41 -10.80 1.65 -1.23
N ASP A 42 -10.05 2.66 -1.65
CA ASP A 42 -10.63 3.87 -2.23
C ASP A 42 -10.72 3.82 -3.74
N CYS A 43 -10.23 2.76 -4.35
CA CYS A 43 -10.24 2.61 -5.79
C CYS A 43 -9.57 3.79 -6.52
N ILE A 44 -8.53 4.33 -5.92
CA ILE A 44 -7.78 5.41 -6.53
C ILE A 44 -6.88 4.81 -7.61
N PRO A 45 -6.94 5.30 -8.86
CA PRO A 45 -6.01 4.81 -9.87
C PRO A 45 -4.57 5.12 -9.45
N VAL A 46 -3.66 4.22 -9.77
CA VAL A 46 -2.26 4.40 -9.39
C VAL A 46 -1.68 5.68 -9.99
N SER A 47 -2.21 6.11 -11.13
CA SER A 47 -1.80 7.36 -11.78
C SER A 47 -2.16 8.61 -10.97
N ARG A 48 -3.09 8.49 -10.03
CA ARG A 48 -3.50 9.60 -9.17
C ARG A 48 -2.84 9.57 -7.80
N LEU A 49 -2.07 8.56 -7.53
CA LEU A 49 -1.37 8.47 -6.26
C LEU A 49 -0.04 9.20 -6.37
N LEU A 50 0.17 10.16 -5.48
CA LEU A 50 1.38 10.96 -5.46
C LEU A 50 2.12 10.70 -4.17
N LEU A 51 3.37 10.26 -4.29
CA LEU A 51 4.23 10.04 -3.13
C LEU A 51 5.38 11.04 -3.17
N ILE A 52 5.79 11.52 -2.02
CA ILE A 52 6.87 12.50 -1.92
C ILE A 52 7.99 11.93 -1.06
N THR A 53 9.21 12.05 -1.57
CA THR A 53 10.40 11.65 -0.84
C THR A 53 11.36 12.81 -0.69
N PHE A 54 12.30 12.68 0.23
CA PHE A 54 13.38 13.62 0.40
C PHE A 54 14.67 12.92 -0.01
N GLY A 55 15.21 13.34 -1.15
CA GLY A 55 16.47 12.82 -1.65
C GLY A 55 16.29 11.83 -2.80
N ARG A 56 17.29 11.84 -3.68
CA ARG A 56 17.22 11.09 -4.94
C ARG A 56 17.25 9.58 -4.74
N HIS A 57 18.03 9.13 -3.76
CA HIS A 57 18.14 7.69 -3.51
C HIS A 57 16.86 7.13 -2.92
N ALA A 58 16.15 7.95 -2.16
CA ALA A 58 14.92 7.52 -1.53
C ALA A 58 13.81 7.25 -2.54
N THR A 59 13.82 7.94 -3.69
CA THR A 59 12.78 7.76 -4.71
C THR A 59 12.79 6.33 -5.27
N GLY A 60 13.96 5.83 -5.66
CA GLY A 60 14.07 4.47 -6.20
C GLY A 60 13.73 3.41 -5.17
N GLU A 61 14.20 3.63 -3.94
CA GLU A 61 13.91 2.69 -2.86
C GLU A 61 12.41 2.66 -2.55
N LEU A 62 11.79 3.83 -2.45
CA LEU A 62 10.36 3.89 -2.17
C LEU A 62 9.56 3.22 -3.27
N ARG A 63 9.91 3.46 -4.54
CA ARG A 63 9.22 2.82 -5.65
C ARG A 63 9.30 1.31 -5.54
N SER A 64 10.49 0.79 -5.25
CA SER A 64 10.67 -0.66 -5.10
C SER A 64 9.87 -1.21 -3.92
N ARG A 65 9.87 -0.50 -2.80
CA ARG A 65 9.14 -0.94 -1.61
C ARG A 65 7.64 -0.95 -1.83
N VAL A 66 7.11 0.08 -2.50
CA VAL A 66 5.68 0.13 -2.80
C VAL A 66 5.31 -1.01 -3.74
N PHE A 67 6.08 -1.22 -4.79
CA PHE A 67 5.81 -2.31 -5.74
C PHE A 67 5.82 -3.66 -5.03
N GLU A 68 6.83 -3.90 -4.21
CA GLU A 68 6.97 -5.13 -3.43
C GLU A 68 5.76 -5.32 -2.52
N ARG A 69 5.32 -4.24 -1.88
CA ARG A 69 4.17 -4.30 -0.98
C ARG A 69 2.89 -4.68 -1.73
N LEU A 70 2.69 -4.09 -2.91
CA LEU A 70 1.52 -4.42 -3.72
C LEU A 70 1.54 -5.89 -4.14
N GLN A 71 2.67 -6.37 -4.60
CA GLN A 71 2.80 -7.77 -5.01
C GLN A 71 2.60 -8.73 -3.85
N THR A 72 3.20 -8.43 -2.70
CA THR A 72 3.07 -9.26 -1.50
C THR A 72 1.60 -9.32 -1.06
N THR A 73 0.91 -8.20 -1.11
CA THR A 73 -0.48 -8.15 -0.68
C THR A 73 -1.38 -8.90 -1.65
N VAL A 74 -1.15 -8.78 -2.96
CA VAL A 74 -1.90 -9.57 -3.94
C VAL A 74 -1.72 -11.06 -3.67
N GLY A 75 -0.48 -11.50 -3.43
CA GLY A 75 -0.21 -12.90 -3.13
C GLY A 75 -0.90 -13.38 -1.87
N ALA A 76 -0.92 -12.52 -0.84
CA ALA A 76 -1.60 -12.84 0.41
C ALA A 76 -3.12 -13.00 0.21
N LEU A 77 -3.72 -12.09 -0.56
CA LEU A 77 -5.15 -12.17 -0.85
C LEU A 77 -5.48 -13.39 -1.71
N ASP A 78 -4.62 -13.71 -2.67
CA ASP A 78 -4.80 -14.92 -3.47
C ASP A 78 -4.78 -16.18 -2.59
N ALA A 79 -3.90 -16.23 -1.60
CA ALA A 79 -3.83 -17.37 -0.70
C ALA A 79 -5.12 -17.52 0.10
N VAL A 80 -5.64 -16.40 0.63
CA VAL A 80 -6.89 -16.42 1.38
C VAL A 80 -8.07 -16.80 0.49
N LEU A 81 -8.12 -16.28 -0.73
CA LEU A 81 -9.20 -16.58 -1.68
C LEU A 81 -9.18 -18.03 -2.12
N ALA A 82 -8.02 -18.66 -2.11
CA ALA A 82 -7.90 -20.08 -2.42
C ALA A 82 -8.26 -20.97 -1.23
N GLY A 83 -8.69 -20.39 -0.12
CA GLY A 83 -9.08 -21.13 1.06
C GLY A 83 -7.96 -21.35 2.06
N GLY A 84 -6.80 -20.77 1.85
CA GLY A 84 -5.66 -20.87 2.75
C GLY A 84 -5.60 -19.78 3.79
N ALA A 85 -4.52 -19.78 4.55
CA ALA A 85 -4.25 -18.76 5.54
C ALA A 85 -3.32 -17.69 4.96
N LEU A 86 -3.21 -16.55 5.64
CA LEU A 86 -2.25 -15.53 5.27
C LEU A 86 -0.84 -16.10 5.35
N PRO A 87 0.01 -15.84 4.34
CA PRO A 87 1.41 -16.28 4.39
C PRO A 87 2.16 -15.69 5.57
N ASP A 88 1.84 -14.45 5.95
CA ASP A 88 2.41 -13.80 7.12
C ASP A 88 1.27 -13.38 8.05
N PRO A 89 1.05 -14.11 9.16
CA PRO A 89 -0.04 -13.79 10.08
C PRO A 89 0.15 -12.45 10.79
N ASP A 90 1.35 -11.90 10.79
CA ASP A 90 1.62 -10.60 11.41
C ASP A 90 1.39 -9.43 10.46
N ASP A 91 1.03 -9.69 9.21
CA ASP A 91 0.77 -8.63 8.24
C ASP A 91 -0.64 -8.07 8.48
N ALA A 92 -0.69 -7.02 9.28
CA ALA A 92 -1.96 -6.40 9.66
C ALA A 92 -2.71 -5.81 8.47
N VAL A 93 -1.99 -5.27 7.49
CA VAL A 93 -2.61 -4.67 6.31
C VAL A 93 -3.25 -5.74 5.44
N ALA A 94 -2.54 -6.83 5.18
CA ALA A 94 -3.10 -7.93 4.40
C ALA A 94 -4.30 -8.56 5.13
N ALA A 95 -4.21 -8.71 6.44
CA ALA A 95 -5.32 -9.23 7.24
C ALA A 95 -6.54 -8.31 7.14
N HIS A 96 -6.31 -7.00 7.23
CA HIS A 96 -7.39 -6.02 7.14
C HIS A 96 -8.07 -6.08 5.77
N LEU A 97 -7.30 -6.14 4.68
CA LEU A 97 -7.86 -6.18 3.33
C LEU A 97 -8.54 -7.53 3.03
N ALA A 98 -8.10 -8.59 3.69
CA ALA A 98 -8.71 -9.91 3.52
C ALA A 98 -9.99 -10.07 4.33
N SER A 99 -10.21 -9.23 5.33
CA SER A 99 -11.34 -9.36 6.24
C SER A 99 -12.68 -9.04 5.58
N ALA A 100 -12.69 -8.26 4.49
CA ALA A 100 -13.88 -7.92 3.74
C ALA A 100 -13.48 -7.58 2.31
N ASP A 101 -14.29 -7.97 1.34
CA ASP A 101 -14.09 -7.64 -0.07
C ASP A 101 -12.72 -8.07 -0.60
N ALA A 102 -12.21 -9.21 -0.14
CA ALA A 102 -10.88 -9.67 -0.50
C ALA A 102 -10.67 -9.76 -2.02
N GLN A 103 -11.67 -10.26 -2.75
CA GLN A 103 -11.56 -10.38 -4.21
C GLN A 103 -11.45 -9.00 -4.86
N LEU A 104 -12.27 -8.06 -4.42
CA LEU A 104 -12.25 -6.70 -4.96
C LEU A 104 -10.90 -6.04 -4.69
N HIS A 105 -10.41 -6.15 -3.46
CA HIS A 105 -9.12 -5.57 -3.10
C HIS A 105 -7.99 -6.20 -3.89
N ARG A 106 -8.05 -7.52 -4.07
CA ARG A 106 -7.04 -8.24 -4.85
C ARG A 106 -7.02 -7.74 -6.28
N ASP A 107 -8.19 -7.59 -6.90
CA ASP A 107 -8.28 -7.17 -8.29
C ASP A 107 -7.77 -5.75 -8.50
N ARG A 108 -8.11 -4.86 -7.57
CA ARG A 108 -7.64 -3.48 -7.63
C ARG A 108 -6.13 -3.38 -7.48
N LEU A 109 -5.56 -4.17 -6.57
CA LEU A 109 -4.11 -4.17 -6.37
C LEU A 109 -3.38 -4.79 -7.55
N ALA A 110 -3.94 -5.84 -8.14
CA ALA A 110 -3.36 -6.45 -9.33
C ALA A 110 -3.34 -5.47 -10.50
N ASP A 111 -4.42 -4.68 -10.65
CA ASP A 111 -4.46 -3.63 -11.68
C ASP A 111 -3.39 -2.56 -11.41
N ALA A 112 -3.21 -2.18 -10.15
CA ALA A 112 -2.20 -1.21 -9.79
C ALA A 112 -0.78 -1.72 -10.09
N VAL A 113 -0.54 -3.00 -9.85
CA VAL A 113 0.74 -3.61 -10.20
C VAL A 113 0.97 -3.52 -11.72
N ALA A 114 -0.07 -3.83 -12.50
CA ALA A 114 0.05 -3.80 -13.96
C ALA A 114 0.30 -2.39 -14.49
N ARG A 115 -0.18 -1.37 -13.77
CA ARG A 115 -0.03 0.04 -14.17
C ARG A 115 0.95 0.80 -13.30
N PHE A 116 1.84 0.11 -12.64
CA PHE A 116 2.70 0.71 -11.63
C PHE A 116 3.61 1.81 -12.19
N ASN A 117 3.94 1.74 -13.49
CA ASN A 117 4.73 2.78 -14.14
C ASN A 117 4.04 4.14 -14.16
N GLU A 118 2.73 4.20 -13.87
CA GLU A 118 1.98 5.46 -13.81
C GLU A 118 2.08 6.15 -12.46
N LEU A 119 2.67 5.49 -11.46
CA LEU A 119 2.85 6.07 -10.14
C LEU A 119 3.84 7.22 -10.19
N THR A 120 3.48 8.35 -9.57
CA THR A 120 4.35 9.51 -9.47
C THR A 120 5.00 9.58 -8.10
N ILE A 121 6.32 9.65 -8.08
CA ILE A 121 7.09 9.88 -6.86
C ILE A 121 7.96 11.10 -7.10
N LEU A 122 7.78 12.12 -6.29
CA LEU A 122 8.54 13.37 -6.40
C LEU A 122 9.71 13.39 -5.44
#